data_f6a550549dabf1eeb33f6daea9087a7d
#
_entry.id   f6a550549dabf1eeb33f6daea9087a7d
#
_cell.length_a   1.000
_cell.length_b   1.000
_cell.length_c   1.000
_cell.angle_alpha   90.00
_cell.angle_beta   90.00
_cell.angle_gamma   90.00
#
_symmetry.space_group_name_H-M   'P 1'
#
loop_
_entity.id
_entity.type
_entity.pdbx_description
1 polymer ?
#
loop_
_entity_poly.entity_id
_entity_poly.type
_entity_poly.pdbx_seq_one_letter_code
_entity_poly.pdbx_strand_id
1 'polypeptide(L)'
;MKKYLALLTLLLFPIFQGNAQQITFTPQWMPQSQFAGYYAALENGYYAEAGLDISILHPTASYGSVNMLNDGTSDIITCELIQAMMNSDDKVKLVNLLQTTQHSTLVLVSRIKDVDELSDLAGCRIGTWKVGFSEIPHMIDEEQHLDIEWVKFINSLNLYIAGAIDATLAKSYNELILFSMSGVTPGSVLYFSEHGYDFPEDGLYVSEAFYKKNPEACRLFAEASRKGWDWVRNNREEALDIVMKYVKESKVPTNRYNQKWMLDAVLEAQEDVKGGAPSYRLDEDAFNQLNEALLKYGYISRPVVFERFIGGGR
;
A
#
# COMPACT_ATOMS: atom_id res chain seq x y z
N MET A 1 66.99 -30.26 14.78
CA MET A 1 65.64 -30.40 14.17
C MET A 1 64.62 -29.89 15.17
N LYS A 2 64.13 -28.62 14.99
CA LYS A 2 63.11 -28.01 15.85
C LYS A 2 61.74 -28.24 15.18
N LYS A 3 60.85 -28.99 15.82
CA LYS A 3 59.43 -29.19 15.38
C LYS A 3 58.64 -27.98 15.86
N TYR A 4 58.12 -27.18 14.92
CA TYR A 4 57.10 -26.16 15.19
C TYR A 4 55.73 -26.80 15.22
N LEU A 5 55.06 -26.79 16.37
CA LEU A 5 53.70 -27.19 16.56
C LEU A 5 52.82 -25.98 16.29
N ALA A 6 52.12 -25.94 15.15
CA ALA A 6 51.15 -24.89 14.83
C ALA A 6 49.86 -25.17 15.59
N LEU A 7 49.55 -24.33 16.56
CA LEU A 7 48.26 -24.35 17.31
C LEU A 7 47.20 -23.66 16.45
N LEU A 8 46.29 -24.47 15.88
CA LEU A 8 45.13 -23.98 15.13
C LEU A 8 44.05 -23.58 16.16
N THR A 9 43.97 -22.27 16.44
CA THR A 9 42.89 -21.72 17.30
C THR A 9 41.60 -21.67 16.50
N LEU A 10 40.73 -22.64 16.71
CA LEU A 10 39.36 -22.63 16.16
C LEU A 10 38.57 -21.58 16.93
N LEU A 11 38.33 -20.43 16.32
CA LEU A 11 37.38 -19.42 16.79
C LEU A 11 35.95 -19.97 16.63
N LEU A 12 35.45 -20.58 17.71
CA LEU A 12 34.02 -20.89 17.84
C LEU A 12 33.26 -19.57 17.97
N PHE A 13 32.73 -19.05 16.87
CA PHE A 13 31.66 -18.06 16.94
C PHE A 13 30.45 -18.74 17.59
N PRO A 14 29.88 -18.19 18.66
CA PRO A 14 28.62 -18.69 19.17
C PRO A 14 27.58 -18.46 18.10
N ILE A 15 27.05 -19.52 17.49
CA ILE A 15 25.84 -19.49 16.71
C ILE A 15 24.75 -19.17 17.73
N PHE A 16 24.33 -17.91 17.78
CA PHE A 16 23.12 -17.51 18.49
C PHE A 16 21.94 -18.13 17.70
N GLN A 17 21.57 -19.36 18.03
CA GLN A 17 20.28 -19.95 17.70
C GLN A 17 19.22 -19.31 18.61
N GLY A 18 19.00 -18.02 18.49
CA GLY A 18 17.75 -17.42 18.91
C GLY A 18 16.69 -17.93 17.91
N ASN A 19 15.60 -18.54 18.39
CA ASN A 19 14.46 -18.81 17.51
C ASN A 19 14.07 -17.51 16.81
N ALA A 20 14.11 -17.52 15.47
CA ALA A 20 13.68 -16.38 14.69
C ALA A 20 12.23 -16.04 15.08
N GLN A 21 11.93 -14.75 15.27
CA GLN A 21 10.58 -14.34 15.63
C GLN A 21 9.67 -14.54 14.41
N GLN A 22 8.68 -15.42 14.57
CA GLN A 22 7.66 -15.60 13.55
C GLN A 22 6.74 -14.39 13.47
N ILE A 23 6.53 -13.89 12.26
CA ILE A 23 5.65 -12.76 11.96
C ILE A 23 4.82 -13.09 10.72
N THR A 24 3.50 -12.95 10.84
CA THR A 24 2.59 -13.01 9.70
C THR A 24 2.43 -11.61 9.11
N PHE A 25 2.83 -11.46 7.84
CA PHE A 25 2.66 -10.21 7.08
C PHE A 25 1.56 -10.36 6.05
N THR A 26 0.64 -9.39 5.99
CA THR A 26 -0.46 -9.38 5.03
C THR A 26 -0.43 -8.09 4.18
N PRO A 27 -0.04 -8.17 2.90
CA PRO A 27 -0.28 -7.10 1.94
C PRO A 27 -1.78 -6.82 1.79
N GLN A 28 -2.17 -5.61 1.42
CA GLN A 28 -3.58 -5.20 1.38
C GLN A 28 -4.42 -5.83 0.27
N TRP A 29 -3.78 -6.49 -0.69
CA TRP A 29 -4.45 -7.09 -1.85
C TRP A 29 -3.81 -8.41 -2.27
N MET A 30 -4.32 -9.00 -3.36
CA MET A 30 -3.76 -10.18 -4.02
C MET A 30 -2.35 -9.91 -4.54
N PRO A 31 -1.52 -10.95 -4.78
CA PRO A 31 -0.16 -10.78 -5.30
C PRO A 31 -0.10 -9.94 -6.57
N GLN A 32 0.70 -8.87 -6.49
CA GLN A 32 0.95 -7.97 -7.62
C GLN A 32 2.20 -7.11 -7.35
N SER A 33 2.65 -6.36 -8.35
CA SER A 33 3.87 -5.53 -8.28
C SER A 33 3.82 -4.42 -7.21
N GLN A 34 2.62 -4.04 -6.76
CA GLN A 34 2.43 -3.13 -5.62
C GLN A 34 3.18 -3.59 -4.36
N PHE A 35 3.50 -4.88 -4.25
CA PHE A 35 4.16 -5.47 -3.08
C PHE A 35 5.56 -5.99 -3.37
N ALA A 36 6.14 -5.63 -4.51
CA ALA A 36 7.41 -6.16 -5.00
C ALA A 36 8.56 -6.05 -4.00
N GLY A 37 8.65 -4.93 -3.26
CA GLY A 37 9.70 -4.73 -2.26
C GLY A 37 9.66 -5.72 -1.11
N TYR A 38 8.47 -6.09 -0.66
CA TYR A 38 8.29 -7.07 0.41
C TYR A 38 8.63 -8.49 -0.06
N TYR A 39 8.24 -8.84 -1.28
CA TYR A 39 8.63 -10.11 -1.89
C TYR A 39 10.13 -10.19 -2.10
N ALA A 40 10.74 -9.12 -2.61
CA ALA A 40 12.19 -9.05 -2.78
C ALA A 40 12.94 -9.15 -1.44
N ALA A 41 12.41 -8.53 -0.39
CA ALA A 41 12.99 -8.65 0.95
C ALA A 41 12.97 -10.09 1.48
N LEU A 42 11.88 -10.82 1.21
CA LEU A 42 11.76 -12.22 1.60
C LEU A 42 12.67 -13.13 0.76
N GLU A 43 12.58 -13.05 -0.57
CA GLU A 43 13.33 -13.93 -1.49
C GLU A 43 14.85 -13.70 -1.45
N ASN A 44 15.29 -12.46 -1.20
CA ASN A 44 16.71 -12.13 -1.03
C ASN A 44 17.22 -12.38 0.42
N GLY A 45 16.36 -12.87 1.32
CA GLY A 45 16.74 -13.23 2.67
C GLY A 45 16.94 -12.05 3.63
N TYR A 46 16.53 -10.83 3.30
CA TYR A 46 16.76 -9.65 4.15
C TYR A 46 16.04 -9.72 5.49
N TYR A 47 14.85 -10.36 5.55
CA TYR A 47 14.18 -10.63 6.82
C TYR A 47 14.91 -11.67 7.63
N ALA A 48 15.39 -12.75 7.01
CA ALA A 48 16.17 -13.79 7.69
C ALA A 48 17.50 -13.27 8.24
N GLU A 49 18.20 -12.40 7.48
CA GLU A 49 19.42 -11.69 7.94
C GLU A 49 19.12 -10.82 9.17
N ALA A 50 17.91 -10.28 9.28
CA ALA A 50 17.43 -9.50 10.42
C ALA A 50 16.94 -10.38 11.59
N GLY A 51 17.00 -11.72 11.48
CA GLY A 51 16.53 -12.66 12.50
C GLY A 51 15.02 -12.82 12.57
N LEU A 52 14.30 -12.49 11.48
CA LEU A 52 12.84 -12.60 11.36
C LEU A 52 12.47 -13.78 10.46
N ASP A 53 11.48 -14.54 10.88
CA ASP A 53 10.82 -15.60 10.09
C ASP A 53 9.46 -15.09 9.60
N ILE A 54 9.38 -14.73 8.31
CA ILE A 54 8.22 -14.06 7.74
C ILE A 54 7.39 -15.00 6.90
N SER A 55 6.09 -15.07 7.22
CA SER A 55 5.07 -15.69 6.39
C SER A 55 4.20 -14.62 5.75
N ILE A 56 4.10 -14.63 4.41
CA ILE A 56 3.19 -13.72 3.68
C ILE A 56 1.85 -14.41 3.46
N LEU A 57 0.77 -13.78 3.96
CA LEU A 57 -0.59 -14.25 3.80
C LEU A 57 -1.42 -13.18 3.08
N HIS A 58 -1.94 -13.49 1.90
CA HIS A 58 -2.75 -12.54 1.14
C HIS A 58 -4.22 -12.56 1.57
N PRO A 59 -4.89 -11.39 1.60
CA PRO A 59 -6.30 -11.28 1.91
C PRO A 59 -7.18 -11.82 0.77
N THR A 60 -8.46 -11.95 1.05
CA THR A 60 -9.48 -12.19 0.02
C THR A 60 -10.23 -10.90 -0.30
N ALA A 61 -10.95 -10.86 -1.43
CA ALA A 61 -11.74 -9.68 -1.81
C ALA A 61 -12.82 -9.28 -0.78
N SER A 62 -13.24 -10.19 0.10
CA SER A 62 -14.25 -9.95 1.15
C SER A 62 -13.66 -9.79 2.55
N TYR A 63 -12.37 -10.09 2.74
CA TYR A 63 -11.72 -10.09 4.05
C TYR A 63 -10.31 -9.51 3.92
N GLY A 64 -10.21 -8.18 4.09
CA GLY A 64 -9.02 -7.39 3.84
C GLY A 64 -7.97 -7.47 4.97
N SER A 65 -6.79 -6.93 4.71
CA SER A 65 -5.64 -6.91 5.63
C SER A 65 -5.98 -6.28 6.99
N VAL A 66 -6.74 -5.18 6.98
CA VAL A 66 -7.17 -4.50 8.23
C VAL A 66 -8.03 -5.42 9.11
N ASN A 67 -8.92 -6.23 8.52
CA ASN A 67 -9.70 -7.20 9.29
C ASN A 67 -8.80 -8.28 9.89
N MET A 68 -7.82 -8.77 9.11
CA MET A 68 -6.86 -9.79 9.56
C MET A 68 -5.93 -9.28 10.68
N LEU A 69 -5.59 -7.98 10.69
CA LEU A 69 -4.90 -7.37 11.81
C LEU A 69 -5.79 -7.26 13.05
N ASN A 70 -7.05 -6.82 12.87
CA ASN A 70 -7.96 -6.58 13.96
C ASN A 70 -8.34 -7.87 14.73
N ASP A 71 -8.37 -9.01 14.06
CA ASP A 71 -8.65 -10.31 14.69
C ASP A 71 -7.40 -11.12 15.07
N GLY A 72 -6.21 -10.59 14.79
CA GLY A 72 -4.93 -11.21 15.14
C GLY A 72 -4.46 -12.31 14.17
N THR A 73 -5.09 -12.47 13.01
CA THR A 73 -4.62 -13.37 11.95
C THR A 73 -3.30 -12.87 11.33
N SER A 74 -3.07 -11.55 11.34
CA SER A 74 -1.85 -10.92 10.85
C SER A 74 -1.23 -10.01 11.92
N ASP A 75 0.11 -10.00 11.98
CA ASP A 75 0.88 -9.14 12.88
C ASP A 75 1.20 -7.78 12.23
N ILE A 76 1.54 -7.81 10.96
CA ILE A 76 1.95 -6.64 10.16
C ILE A 76 1.13 -6.64 8.87
N ILE A 77 0.66 -5.45 8.47
CA ILE A 77 -0.13 -5.31 7.25
C ILE A 77 0.34 -4.12 6.41
N THR A 78 -0.01 -4.12 5.12
CA THR A 78 -0.17 -2.87 4.39
C THR A 78 -1.64 -2.48 4.33
N CYS A 79 -1.92 -1.18 4.33
CA CYS A 79 -3.20 -0.60 3.96
C CYS A 79 -2.99 0.87 3.57
N GLU A 80 -4.04 1.52 3.06
CA GLU A 80 -4.00 2.95 2.79
C GLU A 80 -4.00 3.77 4.09
N LEU A 81 -3.34 4.92 4.09
CA LEU A 81 -3.24 5.82 5.24
C LEU A 81 -4.63 6.19 5.78
N ILE A 82 -5.56 6.52 4.90
CA ILE A 82 -6.93 6.88 5.27
C ILE A 82 -7.63 5.74 6.04
N GLN A 83 -7.46 4.51 5.58
CA GLN A 83 -8.02 3.33 6.25
C GLN A 83 -7.36 3.07 7.61
N ALA A 84 -6.05 3.28 7.71
CA ALA A 84 -5.32 3.14 8.97
C ALA A 84 -5.77 4.17 10.01
N MET A 85 -6.00 5.42 9.59
CA MET A 85 -6.49 6.48 10.47
C MET A 85 -7.92 6.19 10.95
N MET A 86 -8.83 5.82 10.04
CA MET A 86 -10.20 5.44 10.39
C MET A 86 -10.24 4.23 11.34
N ASN A 87 -9.44 3.19 11.07
CA ASN A 87 -9.37 2.02 11.95
C ASN A 87 -8.81 2.37 13.34
N SER A 88 -7.89 3.33 13.42
CA SER A 88 -7.28 3.79 14.67
C SER A 88 -8.27 4.55 15.57
N ASP A 89 -9.29 5.18 15.00
CA ASP A 89 -10.37 5.80 15.75
C ASP A 89 -11.41 4.76 16.22
N ASP A 90 -11.84 3.87 15.32
CA ASP A 90 -13.00 2.99 15.52
C ASP A 90 -12.66 1.69 16.28
N LYS A 91 -11.48 1.07 16.03
CA LYS A 91 -11.19 -0.29 16.50
C LYS A 91 -9.84 -0.44 17.19
N VAL A 92 -8.79 -0.64 16.39
CA VAL A 92 -7.44 -0.92 16.85
C VAL A 92 -6.53 0.21 16.48
N LYS A 93 -5.87 0.81 17.46
CA LYS A 93 -4.85 1.84 17.21
C LYS A 93 -3.69 1.25 16.43
N LEU A 94 -3.36 1.90 15.31
CA LEU A 94 -2.29 1.49 14.43
C LEU A 94 -1.06 2.36 14.62
N VAL A 95 0.10 1.77 14.32
CA VAL A 95 1.39 2.43 14.23
C VAL A 95 1.91 2.25 12.81
N ASN A 96 2.22 3.36 12.15
CA ASN A 96 2.89 3.39 10.84
C ASN A 96 4.37 3.08 11.03
N LEU A 97 4.86 2.02 10.41
CA LEU A 97 6.26 1.63 10.43
C LEU A 97 7.04 2.18 9.24
N LEU A 98 6.35 2.33 8.10
CA LEU A 98 6.92 2.75 6.83
C LEU A 98 5.81 3.34 5.95
N GLN A 99 6.00 4.52 5.39
CA GLN A 99 5.12 5.07 4.36
C GLN A 99 5.73 4.78 3.00
N THR A 100 5.13 3.84 2.27
CA THR A 100 5.69 3.39 1.00
C THR A 100 5.34 4.31 -0.15
N THR A 101 4.09 4.75 -0.30
CA THR A 101 3.70 5.72 -1.32
C THR A 101 3.57 7.10 -0.73
N GLN A 102 4.15 8.08 -1.39
CA GLN A 102 4.19 9.49 -0.97
C GLN A 102 3.14 10.32 -1.72
N HIS A 103 2.66 9.83 -2.86
CA HIS A 103 1.71 10.50 -3.74
C HIS A 103 0.43 9.69 -3.90
N SER A 104 -0.68 10.38 -4.13
CA SER A 104 -1.96 9.74 -4.44
C SER A 104 -1.93 9.15 -5.86
N THR A 105 -2.39 7.93 -5.95
CA THR A 105 -2.60 7.21 -7.21
C THR A 105 -4.08 7.14 -7.59
N LEU A 106 -4.93 7.82 -6.82
CA LEU A 106 -6.37 7.85 -7.06
C LEU A 106 -6.68 8.66 -8.31
N VAL A 107 -7.42 8.05 -9.21
CA VAL A 107 -7.91 8.69 -10.43
C VAL A 107 -9.40 8.41 -10.61
N LEU A 108 -10.07 9.29 -11.37
CA LEU A 108 -11.39 9.04 -11.89
C LEU A 108 -11.28 8.90 -13.40
N VAL A 109 -11.79 7.78 -13.91
CA VAL A 109 -11.80 7.47 -15.34
C VAL A 109 -13.21 7.70 -15.86
N SER A 110 -13.40 8.70 -16.75
CA SER A 110 -14.69 9.10 -17.29
C SER A 110 -14.86 8.66 -18.74
N ARG A 111 -16.09 8.34 -19.12
CA ARG A 111 -16.51 8.18 -20.52
C ARG A 111 -16.78 9.54 -21.16
N ILE A 112 -17.09 10.54 -20.34
CA ILE A 112 -17.35 11.92 -20.77
C ILE A 112 -16.00 12.57 -21.04
N LYS A 113 -15.94 13.36 -22.12
CA LYS A 113 -14.75 14.13 -22.50
C LYS A 113 -14.71 15.46 -21.76
N ASP A 114 -13.52 16.03 -21.69
CA ASP A 114 -13.29 17.38 -21.16
C ASP A 114 -13.79 17.50 -19.71
N VAL A 115 -13.53 16.46 -18.89
CA VAL A 115 -13.75 16.46 -17.44
C VAL A 115 -12.45 16.89 -16.79
N ASP A 116 -12.47 18.08 -16.22
CA ASP A 116 -11.31 18.69 -15.53
C ASP A 116 -11.49 18.68 -14.01
N GLU A 117 -12.74 18.63 -13.53
CA GLU A 117 -13.05 18.61 -12.09
C GLU A 117 -14.16 17.58 -11.80
N LEU A 118 -14.30 17.16 -10.54
CA LEU A 118 -15.36 16.23 -10.12
C LEU A 118 -16.77 16.86 -10.34
N SER A 119 -16.87 18.18 -10.21
CA SER A 119 -18.10 18.95 -10.47
C SER A 119 -18.66 18.81 -11.88
N ASP A 120 -17.81 18.53 -12.87
CA ASP A 120 -18.25 18.28 -14.27
C ASP A 120 -19.07 16.99 -14.40
N LEU A 121 -19.07 16.16 -13.36
CA LEU A 121 -19.80 14.91 -13.27
C LEU A 121 -21.00 14.98 -12.31
N ALA A 122 -21.51 16.15 -12.00
CA ALA A 122 -22.69 16.31 -11.15
C ALA A 122 -23.89 15.53 -11.71
N GLY A 123 -24.56 14.77 -10.83
CA GLY A 123 -25.68 13.89 -11.18
C GLY A 123 -25.32 12.64 -11.98
N CYS A 124 -24.04 12.40 -12.27
CA CYS A 124 -23.58 11.22 -13.01
C CYS A 124 -23.54 9.97 -12.12
N ARG A 125 -23.52 8.80 -12.79
CA ARG A 125 -23.34 7.50 -12.14
C ARG A 125 -21.86 7.13 -12.11
N ILE A 126 -21.27 7.13 -10.90
CA ILE A 126 -19.84 6.86 -10.73
C ILE A 126 -19.61 5.57 -9.97
N GLY A 127 -18.83 4.67 -10.59
CA GLY A 127 -18.45 3.41 -9.99
C GLY A 127 -17.42 3.61 -8.88
N THR A 128 -17.61 2.95 -7.73
CA THR A 128 -16.66 2.93 -6.63
C THR A 128 -16.46 1.52 -6.10
N TRP A 129 -15.27 1.23 -5.60
CA TRP A 129 -14.96 -0.04 -4.96
C TRP A 129 -15.74 -0.19 -3.66
N LYS A 130 -16.13 -1.42 -3.34
CA LYS A 130 -16.87 -1.70 -2.10
C LYS A 130 -16.06 -1.38 -0.85
N VAL A 131 -14.74 -1.49 -0.93
CA VAL A 131 -13.79 -1.24 0.16
C VAL A 131 -12.65 -0.36 -0.35
N GLY A 132 -12.31 0.69 0.38
CA GLY A 132 -11.16 1.58 0.12
C GLY A 132 -11.49 2.82 -0.73
N PHE A 133 -10.60 3.69 -0.84
CA PHE A 133 -10.32 4.90 -1.63
C PHE A 133 -11.49 5.72 -2.22
N SER A 134 -12.69 5.62 -1.67
CA SER A 134 -13.83 6.45 -2.09
C SER A 134 -14.06 7.69 -1.20
N GLU A 135 -13.34 7.79 -0.11
CA GLU A 135 -13.56 8.80 0.93
C GLU A 135 -13.34 10.22 0.39
N ILE A 136 -12.23 10.46 -0.30
CA ILE A 136 -11.91 11.79 -0.87
C ILE A 136 -12.96 12.23 -1.92
N PRO A 137 -13.32 11.42 -2.93
CA PRO A 137 -14.39 11.78 -3.86
C PRO A 137 -15.75 12.03 -3.18
N HIS A 138 -16.09 11.27 -2.14
CA HIS A 138 -17.33 11.49 -1.39
C HIS A 138 -17.30 12.81 -0.60
N MET A 139 -16.15 13.19 -0.01
CA MET A 139 -16.01 14.48 0.66
C MET A 139 -16.22 15.65 -0.32
N ILE A 140 -15.69 15.54 -1.54
CA ILE A 140 -15.86 16.57 -2.58
C ILE A 140 -17.32 16.63 -3.04
N ASP A 141 -17.97 15.49 -3.27
CA ASP A 141 -19.38 15.41 -3.62
C ASP A 141 -20.28 16.07 -2.56
N GLU A 142 -20.05 15.77 -1.28
CA GLU A 142 -20.77 16.36 -0.15
C GLU A 142 -20.54 17.87 -0.05
N GLU A 143 -19.29 18.34 -0.18
CA GLU A 143 -18.93 19.76 -0.08
C GLU A 143 -19.54 20.59 -1.20
N GLN A 144 -19.56 20.05 -2.41
CA GLN A 144 -20.01 20.75 -3.61
C GLN A 144 -21.46 20.46 -3.99
N HIS A 145 -22.15 19.56 -3.27
CA HIS A 145 -23.53 19.15 -3.53
C HIS A 145 -23.75 18.64 -4.97
N LEU A 146 -22.88 17.71 -5.42
CA LEU A 146 -22.88 17.26 -6.82
C LEU A 146 -23.96 16.24 -7.13
N ASP A 147 -24.62 15.66 -6.14
CA ASP A 147 -25.67 14.64 -6.29
C ASP A 147 -25.22 13.42 -7.12
N ILE A 148 -23.97 12.95 -6.91
CA ILE A 148 -23.40 11.80 -7.63
C ILE A 148 -24.08 10.51 -7.19
N GLU A 149 -24.54 9.70 -8.16
CA GLU A 149 -25.02 8.34 -7.90
C GLU A 149 -23.84 7.37 -7.79
N TRP A 150 -23.41 7.06 -6.56
CA TRP A 150 -22.30 6.14 -6.28
C TRP A 150 -22.70 4.68 -6.43
N VAL A 151 -22.17 4.01 -7.47
CA VAL A 151 -22.44 2.60 -7.79
C VAL A 151 -21.31 1.71 -7.24
N LYS A 152 -21.60 0.96 -6.18
CA LYS A 152 -20.60 0.09 -5.54
C LYS A 152 -20.42 -1.23 -6.28
N PHE A 153 -19.17 -1.61 -6.54
CA PHE A 153 -18.80 -2.93 -7.09
C PHE A 153 -17.64 -3.56 -6.30
N ILE A 154 -17.35 -4.83 -6.52
CA ILE A 154 -16.37 -5.58 -5.72
C ILE A 154 -15.01 -5.69 -6.41
N ASN A 155 -14.97 -6.12 -7.67
CA ASN A 155 -13.71 -6.46 -8.35
C ASN A 155 -13.78 -6.44 -9.88
N SER A 156 -14.65 -5.64 -10.48
CA SER A 156 -14.85 -5.70 -11.93
C SER A 156 -15.14 -4.33 -12.53
N LEU A 157 -14.41 -4.01 -13.61
CA LEU A 157 -14.63 -2.82 -14.43
C LEU A 157 -15.78 -3.00 -15.45
N ASN A 158 -16.50 -4.13 -15.42
CA ASN A 158 -17.50 -4.47 -16.42
C ASN A 158 -18.62 -3.44 -16.54
N LEU A 159 -19.03 -2.81 -15.44
CA LEU A 159 -20.07 -1.76 -15.50
C LEU A 159 -19.62 -0.58 -16.35
N TYR A 160 -18.37 -0.15 -16.18
CA TYR A 160 -17.78 0.92 -16.99
C TYR A 160 -17.60 0.46 -18.45
N ILE A 161 -17.02 -0.71 -18.68
CA ILE A 161 -16.79 -1.27 -20.03
C ILE A 161 -18.11 -1.41 -20.79
N ALA A 162 -19.18 -1.86 -20.13
CA ALA A 162 -20.51 -2.01 -20.73
C ALA A 162 -21.28 -0.70 -20.89
N GLY A 163 -20.76 0.43 -20.40
CA GLY A 163 -21.44 1.73 -20.45
C GLY A 163 -22.62 1.88 -19.50
N ALA A 164 -22.64 1.08 -18.42
CA ALA A 164 -23.69 1.13 -17.40
C ALA A 164 -23.47 2.25 -16.36
N ILE A 165 -22.27 2.81 -16.31
CA ILE A 165 -21.86 3.96 -15.48
C ILE A 165 -21.06 4.94 -16.32
N ASP A 166 -21.09 6.23 -15.94
CA ASP A 166 -20.48 7.33 -16.68
C ASP A 166 -18.98 7.46 -16.40
N ALA A 167 -18.59 7.18 -15.16
CA ALA A 167 -17.21 7.22 -14.71
C ALA A 167 -16.96 6.14 -13.64
N THR A 168 -15.70 5.93 -13.28
CA THR A 168 -15.31 5.02 -12.20
C THR A 168 -14.04 5.49 -11.50
N LEU A 169 -13.98 5.30 -10.20
CA LEU A 169 -12.74 5.44 -9.43
C LEU A 169 -11.80 4.29 -9.74
N ALA A 170 -10.51 4.58 -9.78
CA ALA A 170 -9.47 3.66 -10.17
C ALA A 170 -8.13 4.04 -9.51
N LYS A 171 -7.17 3.11 -9.53
CA LYS A 171 -5.77 3.40 -9.22
C LYS A 171 -4.99 3.53 -10.54
N SER A 172 -4.20 4.59 -10.65
CA SER A 172 -3.42 4.87 -11.86
C SER A 172 -2.45 3.75 -12.22
N TYR A 173 -1.90 3.07 -11.23
CA TYR A 173 -0.97 1.96 -11.42
C TYR A 173 -1.62 0.65 -11.87
N ASN A 174 -2.95 0.50 -11.79
CA ASN A 174 -3.64 -0.77 -12.09
C ASN A 174 -4.73 -0.61 -13.17
N GLU A 175 -5.84 0.04 -12.86
CA GLU A 175 -7.01 0.03 -13.73
C GLU A 175 -6.79 0.77 -15.05
N LEU A 176 -5.97 1.83 -15.10
CA LEU A 176 -5.72 2.57 -16.35
C LEU A 176 -5.18 1.67 -17.46
N ILE A 177 -4.23 0.77 -17.15
CA ILE A 177 -3.71 -0.15 -18.15
C ILE A 177 -4.75 -1.21 -18.54
N LEU A 178 -5.61 -1.63 -17.61
CA LEU A 178 -6.69 -2.59 -17.88
C LEU A 178 -7.73 -2.00 -18.84
N PHE A 179 -8.07 -0.72 -18.73
CA PHE A 179 -8.93 -0.04 -19.72
C PHE A 179 -8.31 -0.08 -21.11
N SER A 180 -7.05 0.31 -21.25
CA SER A 180 -6.33 0.26 -22.53
C SER A 180 -6.33 -1.14 -23.14
N MET A 181 -6.14 -2.18 -22.32
CA MET A 181 -6.14 -3.58 -22.77
C MET A 181 -7.52 -4.11 -23.13
N SER A 182 -8.58 -3.56 -22.53
CA SER A 182 -9.96 -3.93 -22.86
C SER A 182 -10.46 -3.31 -24.18
N GLY A 183 -9.65 -2.47 -24.81
CA GLY A 183 -10.02 -1.72 -26.03
C GLY A 183 -10.96 -0.54 -25.75
N VAL A 184 -11.15 -0.18 -24.48
CA VAL A 184 -11.94 0.99 -24.09
C VAL A 184 -11.01 2.18 -23.90
N THR A 185 -11.21 3.23 -24.68
CA THR A 185 -10.50 4.50 -24.51
C THR A 185 -11.35 5.40 -23.61
N PRO A 186 -10.82 5.84 -22.46
CA PRO A 186 -11.48 6.85 -21.62
C PRO A 186 -11.74 8.15 -22.39
N GLY A 187 -12.80 8.85 -22.05
CA GLY A 187 -13.06 10.22 -22.50
C GLY A 187 -12.11 11.20 -21.81
N SER A 188 -11.99 11.05 -20.49
CA SER A 188 -11.08 11.84 -19.64
C SER A 188 -10.55 10.99 -18.48
N VAL A 189 -9.42 11.41 -17.92
CA VAL A 189 -8.86 10.87 -16.67
C VAL A 189 -8.54 12.05 -15.76
N LEU A 190 -9.20 12.11 -14.60
CA LEU A 190 -8.96 13.11 -13.57
C LEU A 190 -8.03 12.53 -12.51
N TYR A 191 -6.89 13.16 -12.26
CA TYR A 191 -5.95 12.81 -11.20
C TYR A 191 -6.22 13.65 -9.96
N PHE A 192 -6.65 13.04 -8.86
CA PHE A 192 -6.96 13.79 -7.62
C PHE A 192 -5.73 14.49 -7.04
N SER A 193 -4.54 13.95 -7.25
CA SER A 193 -3.27 14.58 -6.85
C SER A 193 -3.04 15.96 -7.49
N GLU A 194 -3.51 16.16 -8.72
CA GLU A 194 -3.39 17.43 -9.45
C GLU A 194 -4.40 18.49 -8.99
N HIS A 195 -5.39 18.08 -8.17
CA HIS A 195 -6.48 18.93 -7.68
C HIS A 195 -6.42 19.20 -6.17
N GLY A 196 -5.24 19.07 -5.57
CA GLY A 196 -5.02 19.35 -4.14
C GLY A 196 -5.28 18.18 -3.19
N TYR A 197 -5.47 16.98 -3.72
CA TYR A 197 -5.70 15.77 -2.93
C TYR A 197 -4.55 14.76 -3.12
N ASP A 198 -3.31 15.26 -3.07
CA ASP A 198 -2.11 14.44 -3.17
C ASP A 198 -1.69 13.92 -1.80
N PHE A 199 -2.49 13.00 -1.26
CA PHE A 199 -2.21 12.37 0.03
C PHE A 199 -1.39 11.09 -0.13
N PRO A 200 -0.46 10.79 0.82
CA PRO A 200 0.19 9.51 0.89
C PRO A 200 -0.84 8.37 1.04
N GLU A 201 -0.61 7.26 0.36
CA GLU A 201 -1.57 6.14 0.36
C GLU A 201 -1.03 4.92 1.10
N ASP A 202 -0.27 4.05 0.43
CA ASP A 202 0.17 2.77 0.98
C ASP A 202 1.21 2.94 2.09
N GLY A 203 0.93 2.34 3.23
CA GLY A 203 1.84 2.28 4.36
C GLY A 203 1.92 0.88 4.98
N LEU A 204 2.93 0.69 5.82
CA LEU A 204 3.15 -0.51 6.61
C LEU A 204 2.72 -0.27 8.05
N TYR A 205 1.86 -1.12 8.58
CA TYR A 205 1.20 -0.89 9.87
C TYR A 205 1.22 -2.12 10.76
N VAL A 206 1.21 -1.85 12.05
CA VAL A 206 1.01 -2.83 13.12
C VAL A 206 0.01 -2.29 14.14
N SER A 207 -0.57 -3.16 14.99
CA SER A 207 -1.30 -2.67 16.16
C SER A 207 -0.35 -2.02 17.16
N GLU A 208 -0.82 -0.99 17.88
CA GLU A 208 -0.05 -0.36 18.97
C GLU A 208 0.38 -1.38 20.03
N ALA A 209 -0.46 -2.39 20.29
CA ALA A 209 -0.16 -3.47 21.23
C ALA A 209 1.00 -4.34 20.75
N PHE A 210 1.03 -4.72 19.47
CA PHE A 210 2.13 -5.49 18.89
C PHE A 210 3.41 -4.67 18.87
N TYR A 211 3.34 -3.39 18.48
CA TYR A 211 4.48 -2.47 18.46
C TYR A 211 5.13 -2.35 19.85
N LYS A 212 4.34 -2.12 20.90
CA LYS A 212 4.84 -2.01 22.29
C LYS A 212 5.51 -3.29 22.77
N LYS A 213 5.01 -4.44 22.35
CA LYS A 213 5.58 -5.74 22.73
C LYS A 213 6.84 -6.09 21.92
N ASN A 214 6.92 -5.69 20.67
CA ASN A 214 7.93 -6.12 19.71
C ASN A 214 8.56 -4.94 18.93
N PRO A 215 9.02 -3.86 19.59
CA PRO A 215 9.46 -2.64 18.88
C PRO A 215 10.66 -2.90 17.98
N GLU A 216 11.59 -3.75 18.42
CA GLU A 216 12.79 -4.09 17.66
C GLU A 216 12.45 -4.93 16.41
N ALA A 217 11.55 -5.89 16.51
CA ALA A 217 11.11 -6.67 15.37
C ALA A 217 10.38 -5.78 14.34
N CYS A 218 9.57 -4.82 14.78
CA CYS A 218 8.92 -3.83 13.90
C CYS A 218 9.95 -2.97 13.16
N ARG A 219 10.98 -2.49 13.85
CA ARG A 219 12.08 -1.72 13.26
C ARG A 219 12.83 -2.54 12.21
N LEU A 220 13.23 -3.76 12.56
CA LEU A 220 13.97 -4.67 11.68
C LEU A 220 13.15 -5.06 10.45
N PHE A 221 11.84 -5.30 10.61
CA PHE A 221 10.94 -5.58 9.50
C PHE A 221 10.85 -4.39 8.53
N ALA A 222 10.67 -3.18 9.05
CA ALA A 222 10.62 -1.97 8.23
C ALA A 222 11.93 -1.72 7.47
N GLU A 223 13.09 -1.90 8.13
CA GLU A 223 14.41 -1.74 7.50
C GLU A 223 14.65 -2.78 6.40
N ALA A 224 14.32 -4.05 6.66
CA ALA A 224 14.43 -5.12 5.66
C ALA A 224 13.48 -4.88 4.46
N SER A 225 12.25 -4.40 4.73
CA SER A 225 11.29 -4.02 3.69
C SER A 225 11.82 -2.88 2.82
N ARG A 226 12.38 -1.83 3.43
CA ARG A 226 13.01 -0.72 2.71
C ARG A 226 14.17 -1.22 1.82
N LYS A 227 15.06 -2.07 2.38
CA LYS A 227 16.14 -2.70 1.61
C LYS A 227 15.61 -3.48 0.40
N GLY A 228 14.46 -4.16 0.55
CA GLY A 228 13.78 -4.84 -0.54
C GLY A 228 13.30 -3.86 -1.62
N TRP A 229 12.68 -2.76 -1.26
CA TRP A 229 12.25 -1.72 -2.20
C TRP A 229 13.44 -1.05 -2.91
N ASP A 230 14.52 -0.75 -2.19
CA ASP A 230 15.74 -0.19 -2.77
C ASP A 230 16.37 -1.17 -3.77
N TRP A 231 16.34 -2.47 -3.48
CA TRP A 231 16.80 -3.50 -4.42
C TRP A 231 15.92 -3.55 -5.67
N VAL A 232 14.59 -3.50 -5.54
CA VAL A 232 13.64 -3.50 -6.66
C VAL A 232 13.91 -2.36 -7.63
N ARG A 233 14.20 -1.15 -7.14
CA ARG A 233 14.53 0.01 -7.97
C ARG A 233 15.71 -0.24 -8.92
N ASN A 234 16.68 -1.00 -8.45
CA ASN A 234 17.91 -1.29 -9.18
C ASN A 234 17.86 -2.61 -9.97
N ASN A 235 16.86 -3.48 -9.73
CA ASN A 235 16.76 -4.83 -10.29
C ASN A 235 15.33 -5.13 -10.78
N ARG A 236 14.78 -4.25 -11.65
CA ARG A 236 13.33 -4.28 -12.02
C ARG A 236 12.90 -5.56 -12.70
N GLU A 237 13.73 -6.14 -13.59
CA GLU A 237 13.34 -7.37 -14.30
C GLU A 237 13.36 -8.58 -13.37
N GLU A 238 14.37 -8.69 -12.51
CA GLU A 238 14.45 -9.74 -11.48
C GLU A 238 13.31 -9.59 -10.45
N ALA A 239 12.96 -8.36 -10.09
CA ALA A 239 11.82 -8.09 -9.21
C ALA A 239 10.50 -8.55 -9.85
N LEU A 240 10.33 -8.33 -11.16
CA LEU A 240 9.17 -8.84 -11.89
C LEU A 240 9.14 -10.38 -11.92
N ASP A 241 10.28 -11.06 -12.03
CA ASP A 241 10.32 -12.52 -11.96
C ASP A 241 9.85 -13.02 -10.59
N ILE A 242 10.29 -12.35 -9.52
CA ILE A 242 9.81 -12.65 -8.15
C ILE A 242 8.30 -12.42 -8.06
N VAL A 243 7.78 -11.26 -8.49
CA VAL A 243 6.34 -10.96 -8.46
C VAL A 243 5.54 -12.00 -9.23
N MET A 244 5.98 -12.37 -10.44
CA MET A 244 5.30 -13.35 -11.29
C MET A 244 5.26 -14.75 -10.68
N LYS A 245 6.23 -15.12 -9.81
CA LYS A 245 6.18 -16.33 -9.01
C LYS A 245 4.96 -16.33 -8.09
N TYR A 246 4.78 -15.27 -7.27
CA TYR A 246 3.65 -15.12 -6.34
C TYR A 246 2.30 -15.04 -7.07
N VAL A 247 2.25 -14.28 -8.16
CA VAL A 247 1.07 -14.17 -9.04
C VAL A 247 0.64 -15.54 -9.55
N LYS A 248 1.58 -16.35 -10.04
CA LYS A 248 1.31 -17.70 -10.57
C LYS A 248 0.85 -18.68 -9.48
N GLU A 249 1.53 -18.68 -8.34
CA GLU A 249 1.19 -19.54 -7.20
C GLU A 249 -0.23 -19.25 -6.69
N SER A 250 -0.62 -17.99 -6.65
CA SER A 250 -1.94 -17.53 -6.22
C SER A 250 -3.00 -17.51 -7.34
N LYS A 251 -2.63 -17.88 -8.57
CA LYS A 251 -3.51 -17.91 -9.75
C LYS A 251 -4.21 -16.56 -10.04
N VAL A 252 -3.52 -15.45 -9.79
CA VAL A 252 -4.06 -14.12 -10.08
C VAL A 252 -4.15 -13.93 -11.60
N PRO A 253 -5.32 -13.52 -12.15
CA PRO A 253 -5.52 -13.32 -13.58
C PRO A 253 -4.85 -12.03 -14.07
N THR A 254 -3.55 -12.04 -14.27
CA THR A 254 -2.73 -10.94 -14.77
C THR A 254 -1.61 -11.45 -15.66
N ASN A 255 -0.81 -10.57 -16.23
CA ASN A 255 0.34 -10.92 -17.05
C ASN A 255 1.56 -10.02 -16.74
N ARG A 256 2.75 -10.41 -17.26
CA ARG A 256 4.00 -9.68 -17.01
C ARG A 256 3.96 -8.21 -17.48
N TYR A 257 3.25 -7.92 -18.56
CA TYR A 257 3.15 -6.55 -19.08
C TYR A 257 2.42 -5.64 -18.10
N ASN A 258 1.26 -6.10 -17.57
CA ASN A 258 0.53 -5.36 -16.54
C ASN A 258 1.36 -5.18 -15.28
N GLN A 259 2.06 -6.24 -14.87
CA GLN A 259 2.88 -6.19 -13.66
C GLN A 259 4.09 -5.26 -13.82
N LYS A 260 4.66 -5.18 -15.03
CA LYS A 260 5.73 -4.22 -15.34
C LYS A 260 5.22 -2.78 -15.27
N TRP A 261 4.09 -2.50 -15.93
CA TRP A 261 3.45 -1.18 -15.86
C TRP A 261 3.16 -0.77 -14.41
N MET A 262 2.55 -1.67 -13.64
CA MET A 262 2.24 -1.45 -12.23
C MET A 262 3.52 -1.18 -11.42
N LEU A 263 4.58 -1.94 -11.64
CA LEU A 263 5.84 -1.74 -10.93
C LEU A 263 6.41 -0.34 -11.18
N ASP A 264 6.43 0.10 -12.43
CA ASP A 264 6.97 1.40 -12.81
C ASP A 264 6.15 2.53 -12.15
N ALA A 265 4.81 2.47 -12.21
CA ALA A 265 3.92 3.47 -11.60
C ALA A 265 3.96 3.47 -10.06
N VAL A 266 4.08 2.31 -9.42
CA VAL A 266 4.23 2.21 -7.96
C VAL A 266 5.57 2.79 -7.51
N LEU A 267 6.65 2.55 -8.26
CA LEU A 267 7.95 3.13 -7.93
C LEU A 267 7.97 4.67 -8.10
N GLU A 268 7.23 5.21 -9.06
CA GLU A 268 7.02 6.65 -9.23
C GLU A 268 6.23 7.24 -8.05
N ALA A 269 5.12 6.62 -7.65
CA ALA A 269 4.32 7.06 -6.51
C ALA A 269 5.05 7.00 -5.15
N GLN A 270 6.18 6.29 -5.07
CA GLN A 270 7.03 6.22 -3.89
C GLN A 270 8.08 7.35 -3.82
N GLU A 271 8.27 8.13 -4.87
CA GLU A 271 9.26 9.22 -4.86
C GLU A 271 8.92 10.23 -3.75
N ASP A 272 9.95 10.86 -3.20
CA ASP A 272 9.75 11.86 -2.14
C ASP A 272 8.98 13.07 -2.69
N VAL A 273 8.09 13.65 -1.91
CA VAL A 273 7.29 14.85 -2.28
C VAL A 273 8.16 16.05 -2.71
N LYS A 274 9.43 16.05 -2.32
CA LYS A 274 10.44 17.05 -2.75
C LYS A 274 11.22 16.59 -3.98
N GLY A 275 10.85 15.45 -4.54
CA GLY A 275 11.54 14.77 -5.63
C GLY A 275 12.75 13.95 -5.17
N GLY A 276 13.06 12.88 -5.91
CA GLY A 276 14.21 12.02 -5.68
C GLY A 276 13.88 10.72 -4.94
N ALA A 277 14.88 10.16 -4.24
CA ALA A 277 14.75 8.88 -3.59
C ALA A 277 13.70 8.91 -2.47
N PRO A 278 12.91 7.83 -2.30
CA PRO A 278 11.89 7.75 -1.25
C PRO A 278 12.47 7.95 0.14
N SER A 279 11.81 8.82 0.93
CA SER A 279 12.11 8.97 2.36
C SER A 279 11.56 7.80 3.17
N TYR A 280 10.51 7.14 2.68
CA TYR A 280 9.70 6.14 3.39
C TYR A 280 9.13 6.64 4.73
N ARG A 281 9.05 7.95 4.91
CA ARG A 281 8.48 8.60 6.10
C ARG A 281 7.13 9.17 5.77
N LEU A 282 6.21 9.07 6.72
CA LEU A 282 4.95 9.77 6.64
C LEU A 282 5.20 11.28 6.85
N ASP A 283 4.75 12.08 5.90
CA ASP A 283 4.79 13.53 5.99
C ASP A 283 3.74 14.01 7.01
N GLU A 284 4.16 14.84 7.96
CA GLU A 284 3.30 15.32 9.03
C GLU A 284 2.24 16.30 8.54
N ASP A 285 2.58 17.17 7.59
CA ASP A 285 1.65 18.15 7.05
C ASP A 285 0.55 17.47 6.25
N ALA A 286 0.89 16.50 5.39
CA ALA A 286 -0.07 15.69 4.65
C ALA A 286 -0.96 14.87 5.60
N PHE A 287 -0.39 14.28 6.65
CA PHE A 287 -1.16 13.57 7.68
C PHE A 287 -2.15 14.49 8.38
N ASN A 288 -1.74 15.68 8.79
CA ASN A 288 -2.59 16.63 9.50
C ASN A 288 -3.73 17.13 8.61
N GLN A 289 -3.45 17.45 7.34
CA GLN A 289 -4.48 17.83 6.36
C GLN A 289 -5.52 16.73 6.17
N LEU A 290 -5.09 15.48 6.02
CA LEU A 290 -6.01 14.33 5.90
C LEU A 290 -6.81 14.14 7.20
N ASN A 291 -6.18 14.28 8.36
CA ASN A 291 -6.81 14.16 9.67
C ASN A 291 -7.93 15.20 9.87
N GLU A 292 -7.68 16.45 9.48
CA GLU A 292 -8.68 17.52 9.50
C GLU A 292 -9.85 17.23 8.56
N ALA A 293 -9.57 16.75 7.34
CA ALA A 293 -10.60 16.37 6.37
C ALA A 293 -11.47 15.21 6.90
N LEU A 294 -10.85 14.15 7.40
CA LEU A 294 -11.57 13.01 7.97
C LEU A 294 -12.47 13.40 9.15
N LEU A 295 -11.99 14.32 10.00
CA LEU A 295 -12.77 14.82 11.13
C LEU A 295 -13.94 15.71 10.67
N LYS A 296 -13.69 16.63 9.71
CA LYS A 296 -14.69 17.56 9.13
C LYS A 296 -15.89 16.79 8.55
N TYR A 297 -15.62 15.71 7.82
CA TYR A 297 -16.64 14.90 7.15
C TYR A 297 -17.11 13.68 7.96
N GLY A 298 -16.73 13.58 9.24
CA GLY A 298 -17.24 12.57 10.17
C GLY A 298 -16.76 11.14 9.92
N TYR A 299 -15.67 10.96 9.17
CA TYR A 299 -15.03 9.64 8.98
C TYR A 299 -14.29 9.16 10.23
N ILE A 300 -13.84 10.11 11.06
CA ILE A 300 -13.31 9.86 12.41
C ILE A 300 -14.02 10.75 13.43
N SER A 301 -14.15 10.26 14.66
CA SER A 301 -14.84 10.97 15.76
C SER A 301 -13.93 11.92 16.54
N ARG A 302 -12.62 11.72 16.44
CA ARG A 302 -11.56 12.49 17.13
C ARG A 302 -10.27 12.47 16.32
N PRO A 303 -9.40 13.49 16.46
CA PRO A 303 -8.12 13.53 15.76
C PRO A 303 -7.24 12.33 16.12
N VAL A 304 -6.59 11.75 15.12
CA VAL A 304 -5.51 10.78 15.31
C VAL A 304 -4.23 11.56 15.63
N VAL A 305 -3.51 11.15 16.68
CA VAL A 305 -2.30 11.87 17.14
C VAL A 305 -1.08 11.37 16.39
N PHE A 306 -0.43 12.24 15.62
CA PHE A 306 0.68 11.90 14.74
C PHE A 306 1.83 11.17 15.43
N GLU A 307 2.34 11.69 16.56
CA GLU A 307 3.46 11.10 17.29
C GLU A 307 3.18 9.67 17.76
N ARG A 308 1.93 9.38 18.12
CA ARG A 308 1.51 8.02 18.47
C ARG A 308 1.39 7.13 17.24
N PHE A 309 0.90 7.72 16.15
CA PHE A 309 0.69 7.03 14.90
C PHE A 309 2.00 6.60 14.22
N ILE A 310 3.11 7.32 14.46
CA ILE A 310 4.45 6.97 13.98
C ILE A 310 5.31 6.24 15.03
N GLY A 311 4.72 5.75 16.14
CA GLY A 311 5.42 4.97 17.15
C GLY A 311 6.24 5.76 18.16
N GLY A 312 5.99 7.06 18.33
CA GLY A 312 6.50 7.86 19.46
C GLY A 312 8.00 8.15 19.44
N GLY A 313 8.64 8.13 18.30
CA GLY A 313 10.04 8.52 18.21
C GLY A 313 10.75 7.94 16.98
N ARG A 314 11.02 8.82 16.07
CA ARG A 314 12.02 8.60 15.01
C ARG A 314 13.20 9.51 15.26
#